data_93705e00b764095e985ad310abcdacf9
#
_entry.id   93705e00b764095e985ad310abcdacf9
#
_cell.length_a   1.000
_cell.length_b   1.000
_cell.length_c   1.000
_cell.angle_alpha   90.00
_cell.angle_beta   90.00
_cell.angle_gamma   90.00
#
_symmetry.space_group_name_H-M   'P 1'
#
loop_
_entity.id
_entity.type
_entity.pdbx_description
1 polymer ?
#
loop_
_entity_poly.entity_id
_entity_poly.type
_entity_poly.pdbx_seq_one_letter_code
_entity_poly.pdbx_strand_id
1 'polypeptide(L)'
;MEISKNVSNIDNFIKKKVFPKLREAMDNKISYAFNALMPEKMSLDREIISSVFMSVADKAYYTRIFDSEGVRLTEPKLKITGLAVKKSNTPLFFRNRVLKAMELLLDEKYDEIEKLEKIHRTEMYDAHPDELSSNVNVNSIDYEFDSNGKLYSYASGKKLPAPIHSRGAIFHNLYVTKKGLDIKLIENGNKCKMIPLCVPNPINSDILTYINPNLFKELKEYIDYTTLFEKYYIGVLNLVRNPLNLFKDEMSDDEW
;
A
#
# COMPACT_ATOMS: atom_id res chain seq x y z
N MET A 1 0.23 3.36 -34.69
CA MET A 1 1.17 4.21 -35.45
C MET A 1 0.98 5.72 -35.20
N GLU A 2 -0.22 6.21 -34.98
CA GLU A 2 -0.47 7.64 -34.64
C GLU A 2 0.08 8.07 -33.26
N ILE A 3 -0.07 7.24 -32.23
CA ILE A 3 0.44 7.52 -30.88
C ILE A 3 1.96 7.76 -30.89
N SER A 4 2.72 7.03 -31.72
CA SER A 4 4.17 7.16 -31.74
C SER A 4 4.67 8.50 -32.33
N LYS A 5 3.96 9.04 -33.32
CA LYS A 5 4.25 10.38 -33.92
C LYS A 5 3.97 11.51 -32.93
N ASN A 6 2.83 11.44 -32.22
CA ASN A 6 2.44 12.44 -31.25
C ASN A 6 3.42 12.49 -30.06
N VAL A 7 3.88 11.34 -29.59
CA VAL A 7 4.84 11.29 -28.47
C VAL A 7 6.18 11.88 -28.86
N SER A 8 6.72 11.62 -30.05
CA SER A 8 7.98 12.22 -30.51
C SER A 8 7.85 13.74 -30.65
N ASN A 9 6.70 14.25 -31.08
CA ASN A 9 6.43 15.68 -31.16
C ASN A 9 6.33 16.31 -29.76
N ILE A 10 5.69 15.66 -28.81
CA ILE A 10 5.59 16.09 -27.42
C ILE A 10 6.98 16.12 -26.78
N ASP A 11 7.78 15.08 -26.96
CA ASP A 11 9.14 14.99 -26.41
C ASP A 11 10.05 16.10 -26.95
N ASN A 12 9.99 16.36 -28.26
CA ASN A 12 10.71 17.45 -28.89
C ASN A 12 10.23 18.83 -28.38
N PHE A 13 8.92 19.01 -28.19
CA PHE A 13 8.38 20.26 -27.65
C PHE A 13 8.85 20.49 -26.21
N ILE A 14 8.78 19.48 -25.36
CA ILE A 14 9.22 19.57 -23.98
C ILE A 14 10.71 19.91 -23.92
N LYS A 15 11.57 19.16 -24.64
CA LYS A 15 13.01 19.36 -24.63
C LYS A 15 13.45 20.71 -25.19
N LYS A 16 12.80 21.18 -26.26
CA LYS A 16 13.21 22.42 -26.97
C LYS A 16 12.54 23.69 -26.47
N LYS A 17 11.33 23.58 -25.88
CA LYS A 17 10.53 24.74 -25.48
C LYS A 17 10.27 24.86 -24.01
N VAL A 18 10.00 23.74 -23.32
CA VAL A 18 9.58 23.73 -21.91
C VAL A 18 10.80 23.69 -20.98
N PHE A 19 11.69 22.73 -21.15
CA PHE A 19 12.84 22.56 -20.27
C PHE A 19 13.79 23.78 -20.21
N PRO A 20 14.12 24.46 -21.31
CA PRO A 20 14.96 25.65 -21.21
C PRO A 20 14.35 26.76 -20.35
N LYS A 21 13.02 27.00 -20.46
CA LYS A 21 12.32 28.00 -19.66
C LYS A 21 12.21 27.60 -18.18
N LEU A 22 11.95 26.33 -17.89
CA LEU A 22 11.92 25.83 -16.52
C LEU A 22 13.30 25.90 -15.86
N ARG A 23 14.36 25.54 -16.59
CA ARG A 23 15.73 25.63 -16.11
C ARG A 23 16.10 27.08 -15.78
N GLU A 24 15.85 28.01 -16.68
CA GLU A 24 16.08 29.43 -16.43
C GLU A 24 15.34 29.95 -15.19
N ALA A 25 14.08 29.58 -15.03
CA ALA A 25 13.28 29.96 -13.87
C ALA A 25 13.81 29.34 -12.56
N MET A 26 14.26 28.07 -12.60
CA MET A 26 14.87 27.40 -11.46
C MET A 26 16.22 28.01 -11.08
N ASP A 27 17.11 28.21 -12.06
CA ASP A 27 18.44 28.79 -11.84
C ASP A 27 18.32 30.19 -11.21
N ASN A 28 17.40 31.04 -11.70
CA ASN A 28 17.13 32.35 -11.15
C ASN A 28 16.62 32.28 -9.68
N LYS A 29 15.68 31.37 -9.39
CA LYS A 29 15.15 31.21 -8.02
C LYS A 29 16.18 30.64 -7.05
N ILE A 30 16.95 29.65 -7.45
CA ILE A 30 18.00 29.04 -6.63
C ILE A 30 19.12 30.05 -6.36
N SER A 31 19.58 30.76 -7.39
CA SER A 31 20.61 31.79 -7.24
C SER A 31 20.15 32.89 -6.28
N TYR A 32 18.89 33.31 -6.36
CA TYR A 32 18.33 34.31 -5.45
C TYR A 32 18.17 33.77 -4.01
N ALA A 33 17.56 32.59 -3.84
CA ALA A 33 17.23 32.05 -2.53
C ALA A 33 18.45 31.63 -1.71
N PHE A 34 19.49 31.11 -2.38
CA PHE A 34 20.69 30.58 -1.73
C PHE A 34 21.95 31.43 -1.94
N ASN A 35 21.82 32.59 -2.58
CA ASN A 35 22.95 33.45 -2.93
C ASN A 35 24.06 32.67 -3.67
N ALA A 36 23.65 31.77 -4.57
CA ALA A 36 24.56 30.88 -5.27
C ALA A 36 25.41 31.65 -6.31
N LEU A 37 26.72 31.51 -6.21
CA LEU A 37 27.68 32.18 -7.10
C LEU A 37 27.82 31.47 -8.46
N MET A 38 27.32 30.24 -8.58
CA MET A 38 27.39 29.44 -9.80
C MET A 38 25.99 28.93 -10.20
N PRO A 39 25.75 28.78 -11.50
CA PRO A 39 24.53 28.14 -11.99
C PRO A 39 24.40 26.74 -11.40
N GLU A 40 23.19 26.40 -11.00
CA GLU A 40 22.88 25.08 -10.46
C GLU A 40 23.12 23.99 -11.51
N LYS A 41 23.66 22.86 -11.07
CA LYS A 41 23.88 21.69 -11.92
C LYS A 41 22.69 20.72 -11.97
N MET A 42 21.50 21.17 -11.54
CA MET A 42 20.30 20.35 -11.61
C MET A 42 19.89 20.15 -13.07
N SER A 43 19.66 18.93 -13.48
CA SER A 43 19.09 18.57 -14.76
C SER A 43 17.59 18.30 -14.65
N LEU A 44 16.86 18.71 -15.68
CA LEU A 44 15.46 18.33 -15.86
C LEU A 44 15.40 17.30 -16.97
N ASP A 45 15.03 16.08 -16.59
CA ASP A 45 14.87 14.98 -17.52
C ASP A 45 13.42 14.48 -17.49
N ARG A 46 12.94 14.06 -18.65
CA ARG A 46 11.60 13.47 -18.75
C ARG A 46 11.63 12.02 -18.27
N GLU A 47 10.90 11.73 -17.22
CA GLU A 47 10.84 10.39 -16.66
C GLU A 47 9.91 9.47 -17.46
N ILE A 48 8.66 9.91 -17.70
CA ILE A 48 7.63 9.07 -18.35
C ILE A 48 6.80 9.83 -19.36
N ILE A 49 6.21 9.08 -20.32
CA ILE A 49 5.07 9.53 -21.11
C ILE A 49 3.92 8.55 -20.87
N SER A 50 2.76 9.08 -20.53
CA SER A 50 1.56 8.30 -20.23
C SER A 50 0.33 8.82 -20.97
N SER A 51 -0.67 7.95 -21.19
CA SER A 51 -1.95 8.34 -21.79
C SER A 51 -2.94 8.84 -20.76
N VAL A 52 -2.94 8.23 -19.58
CA VAL A 52 -3.87 8.55 -18.48
C VAL A 52 -3.05 8.63 -17.20
N PHE A 53 -3.29 9.67 -16.41
CA PHE A 53 -2.62 9.90 -15.14
C PHE A 53 -3.65 10.17 -14.06
N MET A 54 -3.60 9.40 -12.97
CA MET A 54 -4.49 9.53 -11.82
C MET A 54 -3.66 9.85 -10.58
N SER A 55 -3.77 11.08 -10.10
CA SER A 55 -3.19 11.51 -8.82
C SER A 55 -4.13 11.13 -7.69
N VAL A 56 -3.63 10.46 -6.67
CA VAL A 56 -4.41 9.97 -5.52
C VAL A 56 -4.12 10.78 -4.26
N ALA A 57 -2.86 11.14 -4.07
CA ALA A 57 -2.38 11.98 -2.98
C ALA A 57 -0.99 12.52 -3.32
N ASP A 58 -0.41 13.32 -2.46
CA ASP A 58 0.97 13.75 -2.58
C ASP A 58 1.91 12.56 -2.77
N LYS A 59 2.68 12.58 -3.85
CA LYS A 59 3.62 11.51 -4.23
C LYS A 59 2.96 10.12 -4.41
N ALA A 60 1.63 10.06 -4.54
CA ALA A 60 0.89 8.84 -4.77
C ALA A 60 0.04 8.96 -6.04
N TYR A 61 0.39 8.18 -7.06
CA TYR A 61 -0.29 8.18 -8.35
C TYR A 61 -0.21 6.83 -9.05
N TYR A 62 -1.06 6.65 -10.04
CA TYR A 62 -0.95 5.55 -10.97
C TYR A 62 -1.26 6.02 -12.39
N THR A 63 -0.63 5.38 -13.38
CA THR A 63 -0.67 5.84 -14.76
C THR A 63 -0.33 4.71 -15.73
N ARG A 64 -0.83 4.79 -16.96
CA ARG A 64 -0.48 3.87 -18.04
C ARG A 64 0.64 4.50 -18.87
N ILE A 65 1.84 3.98 -18.73
CA ILE A 65 3.04 4.51 -19.40
C ILE A 65 3.31 3.82 -20.73
N PHE A 66 3.76 4.60 -21.70
CA PHE A 66 4.22 4.16 -23.03
C PHE A 66 5.71 4.32 -23.22
N ASP A 67 6.33 5.14 -22.40
CA ASP A 67 7.75 5.45 -22.47
C ASP A 67 8.27 5.71 -21.06
N SER A 68 9.46 5.20 -20.76
CA SER A 68 10.15 5.42 -19.49
C SER A 68 11.58 5.84 -19.79
N GLU A 69 11.99 7.00 -19.31
CA GLU A 69 13.35 7.53 -19.44
C GLU A 69 13.90 7.55 -20.89
N GLY A 70 13.01 7.79 -21.87
CA GLY A 70 13.34 7.80 -23.29
C GLY A 70 13.28 6.45 -23.98
N VAL A 71 13.02 5.35 -23.23
CA VAL A 71 12.83 4.01 -23.80
C VAL A 71 11.35 3.76 -24.07
N ARG A 72 11.04 3.54 -25.34
CA ARG A 72 9.67 3.20 -25.77
C ARG A 72 9.32 1.78 -25.38
N LEU A 73 8.21 1.61 -24.69
CA LEU A 73 7.68 0.29 -24.34
C LEU A 73 6.97 -0.33 -25.54
N THR A 74 7.12 -1.62 -25.75
CA THR A 74 6.40 -2.39 -26.77
C THR A 74 4.91 -2.45 -26.47
N GLU A 75 4.57 -2.57 -25.18
CA GLU A 75 3.20 -2.55 -24.67
C GLU A 75 3.10 -1.56 -23.50
N PRO A 76 1.95 -0.86 -23.37
CA PRO A 76 1.72 0.02 -22.23
C PRO A 76 1.78 -0.76 -20.91
N LYS A 77 2.36 -0.14 -19.87
CA LYS A 77 2.46 -0.74 -18.54
C LYS A 77 1.85 0.16 -17.48
N LEU A 78 1.25 -0.45 -16.46
CA LEU A 78 0.78 0.25 -15.27
C LEU A 78 1.98 0.63 -14.38
N LYS A 79 2.22 1.94 -14.23
CA LYS A 79 3.18 2.49 -13.24
C LYS A 79 2.40 2.98 -12.03
N ILE A 80 2.83 2.57 -10.85
CA ILE A 80 2.21 2.93 -9.57
C ILE A 80 3.29 3.45 -8.65
N THR A 81 3.06 4.58 -8.03
CA THR A 81 3.96 5.22 -7.07
C THR A 81 3.18 5.57 -5.80
N GLY A 82 3.78 5.35 -4.62
CA GLY A 82 3.26 5.78 -3.33
C GLY A 82 2.05 5.01 -2.78
N LEU A 83 1.40 4.15 -3.57
CA LEU A 83 0.19 3.44 -3.15
C LEU A 83 0.48 2.16 -2.36
N ALA A 84 -0.41 1.83 -1.43
CA ALA A 84 -0.30 0.68 -0.55
C ALA A 84 -0.22 -0.65 -1.31
N VAL A 85 -0.86 -0.76 -2.48
CA VAL A 85 -0.84 -1.96 -3.32
C VAL A 85 0.57 -2.43 -3.72
N LYS A 86 1.55 -1.54 -3.77
CA LYS A 86 2.97 -1.86 -4.04
C LYS A 86 3.76 -2.26 -2.79
N LYS A 87 3.24 -2.01 -1.60
CA LYS A 87 3.96 -2.29 -0.35
C LYS A 87 3.97 -3.79 -0.06
N SER A 88 5.08 -4.28 0.48
CA SER A 88 5.27 -5.70 0.81
C SER A 88 4.33 -6.19 1.94
N ASN A 89 3.80 -5.28 2.76
CA ASN A 89 2.85 -5.60 3.81
C ASN A 89 1.39 -5.70 3.32
N THR A 90 1.09 -5.40 2.05
CA THR A 90 -0.22 -5.69 1.47
C THR A 90 -0.29 -7.16 1.11
N PRO A 91 -1.31 -7.91 1.56
CA PRO A 91 -1.45 -9.33 1.25
C PRO A 91 -1.48 -9.61 -0.25
N LEU A 92 -0.84 -10.70 -0.66
CA LEU A 92 -0.64 -11.03 -2.09
C LEU A 92 -1.96 -11.19 -2.84
N PHE A 93 -2.96 -11.81 -2.21
CA PHE A 93 -4.30 -11.98 -2.76
C PHE A 93 -4.91 -10.65 -3.24
N PHE A 94 -4.87 -9.63 -2.39
CA PHE A 94 -5.46 -8.33 -2.70
C PHE A 94 -4.62 -7.53 -3.68
N ARG A 95 -3.28 -7.63 -3.60
CA ARG A 95 -2.37 -6.88 -4.46
C ARG A 95 -2.68 -7.08 -5.94
N ASN A 96 -2.74 -8.32 -6.39
CA ASN A 96 -2.94 -8.64 -7.81
C ASN A 96 -4.36 -8.24 -8.28
N ARG A 97 -5.36 -8.40 -7.41
CA ARG A 97 -6.75 -8.10 -7.73
C ARG A 97 -7.04 -6.60 -7.81
N VAL A 98 -6.45 -5.85 -6.89
CA VAL A 98 -6.53 -4.37 -6.91
C VAL A 98 -5.82 -3.81 -8.14
N LEU A 99 -4.65 -4.35 -8.52
CA LEU A 99 -3.96 -3.93 -9.75
C LEU A 99 -4.85 -4.08 -10.98
N LYS A 100 -5.55 -5.21 -11.12
CA LYS A 100 -6.49 -5.43 -12.23
C LYS A 100 -7.66 -4.42 -12.21
N ALA A 101 -8.21 -4.14 -11.03
CA ALA A 101 -9.26 -3.15 -10.90
C ALA A 101 -8.76 -1.73 -11.24
N MET A 102 -7.51 -1.38 -10.89
CA MET A 102 -6.90 -0.10 -11.26
C MET A 102 -6.70 0.04 -12.78
N GLU A 103 -6.38 -1.03 -13.49
CA GLU A 103 -6.32 -1.02 -14.96
C GLU A 103 -7.70 -0.73 -15.58
N LEU A 104 -8.77 -1.33 -15.04
CA LEU A 104 -10.13 -1.06 -15.48
C LEU A 104 -10.58 0.37 -15.15
N LEU A 105 -10.13 0.94 -14.04
CA LEU A 105 -10.38 2.36 -13.71
C LEU A 105 -9.76 3.30 -14.76
N LEU A 106 -8.55 3.01 -15.23
CA LEU A 106 -7.92 3.79 -16.31
C LEU A 106 -8.67 3.66 -17.65
N ASP A 107 -9.46 2.61 -17.82
CA ASP A 107 -10.32 2.39 -19.00
C ASP A 107 -11.78 2.82 -18.77
N GLU A 108 -12.08 3.42 -17.59
CA GLU A 108 -13.44 3.88 -17.20
C GLU A 108 -14.50 2.76 -17.18
N LYS A 109 -14.06 1.49 -16.98
CA LYS A 109 -14.92 0.30 -17.01
C LYS A 109 -15.52 -0.02 -15.64
N TYR A 110 -16.32 0.86 -15.10
CA TYR A 110 -16.88 0.77 -13.75
C TYR A 110 -17.74 -0.48 -13.52
N ASP A 111 -18.57 -0.86 -14.49
CA ASP A 111 -19.42 -2.06 -14.39
C ASP A 111 -18.60 -3.36 -14.28
N GLU A 112 -17.45 -3.42 -14.95
CA GLU A 112 -16.55 -4.57 -14.87
C GLU A 112 -15.90 -4.66 -13.47
N ILE A 113 -15.60 -3.52 -12.84
CA ILE A 113 -15.03 -3.47 -11.50
C ILE A 113 -16.04 -4.01 -10.47
N GLU A 114 -17.31 -3.65 -10.55
CA GLU A 114 -18.34 -4.16 -9.65
C GLU A 114 -18.54 -5.68 -9.78
N LYS A 115 -18.45 -6.20 -11.00
CA LYS A 115 -18.48 -7.66 -11.23
C LYS A 115 -17.26 -8.34 -10.64
N LEU A 116 -16.07 -7.77 -10.83
CA LEU A 116 -14.83 -8.30 -10.26
C LEU A 116 -14.83 -8.26 -8.73
N GLU A 117 -15.39 -7.23 -8.11
CA GLU A 117 -15.52 -7.15 -6.66
C GLU A 117 -16.28 -8.35 -6.09
N LYS A 118 -17.43 -8.69 -6.70
CA LYS A 118 -18.23 -9.85 -6.28
C LYS A 118 -17.47 -11.16 -6.45
N ILE A 119 -16.77 -11.33 -7.57
CA ILE A 119 -15.95 -12.51 -7.85
C ILE A 119 -14.82 -12.62 -6.82
N HIS A 120 -14.06 -11.55 -6.61
CA HIS A 120 -12.92 -11.55 -5.71
C HIS A 120 -13.34 -11.76 -4.24
N ARG A 121 -14.52 -11.28 -3.85
CA ARG A 121 -15.09 -11.53 -2.51
C ARG A 121 -15.37 -13.02 -2.31
N THR A 122 -15.85 -13.71 -3.33
CA THR A 122 -16.09 -15.16 -3.26
C THR A 122 -14.77 -15.95 -3.27
N GLU A 123 -13.85 -15.63 -4.17
CA GLU A 123 -12.54 -16.30 -4.27
C GLU A 123 -11.71 -16.19 -3.00
N MET A 124 -11.91 -15.15 -2.19
CA MET A 124 -11.18 -14.93 -0.95
C MET A 124 -11.40 -16.06 0.07
N TYR A 125 -12.58 -16.68 0.12
CA TYR A 125 -12.88 -17.76 1.07
C TYR A 125 -12.13 -19.05 0.72
N ASP A 126 -11.76 -19.23 -0.55
CA ASP A 126 -11.00 -20.39 -1.03
C ASP A 126 -9.49 -20.15 -1.00
N ALA A 127 -9.06 -18.90 -0.79
CA ALA A 127 -7.66 -18.54 -0.78
C ALA A 127 -6.91 -19.12 0.43
N HIS A 128 -5.63 -19.43 0.23
CA HIS A 128 -4.78 -19.87 1.32
C HIS A 128 -4.57 -18.73 2.32
N PRO A 129 -4.68 -18.96 3.66
CA PRO A 129 -4.52 -17.90 4.66
C PRO A 129 -3.22 -17.10 4.54
N ASP A 130 -2.14 -17.72 4.06
CA ASP A 130 -0.87 -17.07 3.82
C ASP A 130 -0.91 -15.98 2.75
N GLU A 131 -1.80 -16.12 1.75
CA GLU A 131 -2.00 -15.12 0.70
C GLU A 131 -2.85 -13.94 1.19
N LEU A 132 -3.68 -14.20 2.20
CA LEU A 132 -4.53 -13.21 2.87
C LEU A 132 -3.80 -12.44 3.98
N SER A 133 -2.60 -12.87 4.35
CA SER A 133 -1.84 -12.33 5.48
C SER A 133 -0.86 -11.23 5.06
N SER A 134 -0.71 -10.24 5.93
CA SER A 134 0.27 -9.17 5.81
C SER A 134 1.62 -9.58 6.37
N ASN A 135 2.72 -9.20 5.73
CA ASN A 135 4.05 -9.37 6.29
C ASN A 135 4.32 -8.29 7.36
N VAL A 136 4.82 -8.71 8.50
CA VAL A 136 5.17 -7.83 9.63
C VAL A 136 6.48 -8.23 10.27
N ASN A 137 7.18 -7.27 10.85
CA ASN A 137 8.32 -7.53 11.73
C ASN A 137 7.84 -7.35 13.17
N VAL A 138 8.04 -8.36 14.00
CA VAL A 138 7.63 -8.33 15.39
C VAL A 138 8.78 -7.84 16.25
N ASN A 139 8.54 -6.74 16.97
CA ASN A 139 9.42 -6.20 17.97
C ASN A 139 8.59 -5.88 19.21
N SER A 140 9.15 -5.95 20.40
CA SER A 140 8.45 -5.64 21.65
C SER A 140 7.41 -6.69 22.05
N ILE A 141 7.85 -7.93 22.24
CA ILE A 141 7.02 -9.03 22.77
C ILE A 141 7.12 -9.19 24.29
N ASP A 142 8.00 -8.45 24.97
CA ASP A 142 7.97 -8.35 26.43
C ASP A 142 6.71 -7.61 26.84
N TYR A 143 5.88 -8.21 27.68
CA TYR A 143 4.54 -7.73 27.94
C TYR A 143 4.13 -7.76 29.41
N GLU A 144 3.09 -6.99 29.69
CA GLU A 144 2.44 -6.93 30.99
C GLU A 144 0.94 -6.66 30.78
N PHE A 145 0.10 -7.30 31.59
CA PHE A 145 -1.32 -6.94 31.70
C PHE A 145 -1.54 -5.98 32.87
N ASP A 146 -2.32 -4.93 32.67
CA ASP A 146 -2.76 -4.10 33.78
C ASP A 146 -3.90 -4.76 34.58
N SER A 147 -4.34 -4.10 35.65
CA SER A 147 -5.46 -4.58 36.50
C SER A 147 -6.78 -4.74 35.75
N ASN A 148 -6.94 -4.10 34.60
CA ASN A 148 -8.13 -4.17 33.75
C ASN A 148 -7.98 -5.18 32.60
N GLY A 149 -6.87 -5.92 32.55
CA GLY A 149 -6.58 -6.90 31.51
C GLY A 149 -6.09 -6.27 30.18
N LYS A 150 -5.76 -4.98 30.17
CA LYS A 150 -5.20 -4.33 28.98
C LYS A 150 -3.73 -4.69 28.82
N LEU A 151 -3.36 -5.08 27.60
CA LEU A 151 -2.02 -5.52 27.24
C LEU A 151 -1.11 -4.33 26.89
N TYR A 152 0.03 -4.29 27.53
CA TYR A 152 1.12 -3.37 27.23
C TYR A 152 2.36 -4.15 26.80
N SER A 153 3.20 -3.53 25.99
CA SER A 153 4.51 -4.06 25.62
C SER A 153 5.61 -3.03 25.90
N TYR A 154 6.84 -3.52 25.98
CA TYR A 154 7.98 -2.69 26.23
C TYR A 154 8.74 -2.41 24.94
N ALA A 155 8.84 -1.14 24.55
CA ALA A 155 9.62 -0.69 23.42
C ALA A 155 10.67 0.33 23.89
N SER A 156 11.95 0.03 23.68
CA SER A 156 13.06 0.89 24.11
C SER A 156 12.96 1.27 25.60
N GLY A 157 12.58 0.31 26.45
CA GLY A 157 12.43 0.50 27.90
C GLY A 157 11.18 1.28 28.33
N LYS A 158 10.30 1.65 27.41
CA LYS A 158 9.05 2.36 27.72
C LYS A 158 7.85 1.40 27.63
N LYS A 159 6.96 1.46 28.63
CA LYS A 159 5.68 0.75 28.66
C LYS A 159 4.69 1.50 27.76
N LEU A 160 4.23 0.85 26.69
CA LEU A 160 3.30 1.42 25.70
C LEU A 160 2.18 0.40 25.42
N PRO A 161 0.99 0.84 24.97
CA PRO A 161 0.00 -0.10 24.46
C PRO A 161 0.61 -0.98 23.37
N ALA A 162 0.41 -2.29 23.47
CA ALA A 162 1.05 -3.23 22.56
C ALA A 162 0.62 -2.96 21.10
N PRO A 163 1.57 -2.75 20.18
CA PRO A 163 1.25 -2.63 18.75
C PRO A 163 0.50 -3.88 18.26
N ILE A 164 -0.37 -3.72 17.26
CA ILE A 164 -1.25 -4.79 16.78
C ILE A 164 -0.49 -6.09 16.45
N HIS A 165 0.66 -5.99 15.77
CA HIS A 165 1.49 -7.15 15.41
C HIS A 165 2.15 -7.82 16.62
N SER A 166 2.59 -7.02 17.62
CA SER A 166 3.14 -7.53 18.88
C SER A 166 2.04 -8.19 19.71
N ARG A 167 0.86 -7.59 19.77
CA ARG A 167 -0.31 -8.17 20.44
C ARG A 167 -0.65 -9.55 19.88
N GLY A 168 -0.75 -9.66 18.54
CA GLY A 168 -0.98 -10.95 17.89
C GLY A 168 0.10 -11.99 18.19
N ALA A 169 1.37 -11.59 18.28
CA ALA A 169 2.49 -12.47 18.61
C ALA A 169 2.46 -12.94 20.08
N ILE A 170 2.12 -12.05 21.00
CA ILE A 170 1.98 -12.38 22.42
C ILE A 170 0.87 -13.40 22.63
N PHE A 171 -0.32 -13.16 22.06
CA PHE A 171 -1.44 -14.11 22.16
C PHE A 171 -1.17 -15.45 21.46
N HIS A 172 -0.44 -15.43 20.31
CA HIS A 172 0.07 -16.65 19.68
C HIS A 172 0.93 -17.47 20.66
N ASN A 173 1.93 -16.85 21.27
CA ASN A 173 2.83 -17.52 22.19
C ASN A 173 2.09 -18.07 23.43
N LEU A 174 1.17 -17.29 23.99
CA LEU A 174 0.32 -17.73 25.10
C LEU A 174 -0.54 -18.95 24.70
N TYR A 175 -1.14 -18.94 23.53
CA TYR A 175 -1.96 -20.04 23.03
C TYR A 175 -1.16 -21.32 22.79
N VAL A 176 -0.02 -21.20 22.09
CA VAL A 176 0.90 -22.31 21.82
C VAL A 176 1.38 -22.96 23.11
N THR A 177 1.82 -22.15 24.08
CA THR A 177 2.29 -22.63 25.38
C THR A 177 1.17 -23.30 26.18
N LYS A 178 -0.01 -22.69 26.25
CA LYS A 178 -1.17 -23.23 26.97
C LYS A 178 -1.66 -24.56 26.42
N LYS A 179 -1.59 -24.74 25.09
CA LYS A 179 -2.01 -25.96 24.40
C LYS A 179 -0.91 -27.02 24.31
N GLY A 180 0.33 -26.69 24.65
CA GLY A 180 1.49 -27.59 24.48
C GLY A 180 1.74 -27.95 23.04
N LEU A 181 1.54 -27.02 22.09
CA LEU A 181 1.75 -27.28 20.67
C LEU A 181 3.24 -27.26 20.35
N ASP A 182 3.68 -28.17 19.48
CA ASP A 182 5.05 -28.17 18.94
C ASP A 182 5.18 -27.13 17.80
N ILE A 183 5.04 -25.88 18.17
CA ILE A 183 5.13 -24.72 17.26
C ILE A 183 6.13 -23.74 17.85
N LYS A 184 7.06 -23.27 17.02
CA LYS A 184 8.07 -22.29 17.44
C LYS A 184 7.38 -21.00 17.93
N LEU A 185 7.80 -20.55 19.12
CA LEU A 185 7.38 -19.26 19.66
C LEU A 185 7.98 -18.10 18.84
N ILE A 186 7.24 -17.02 18.80
CA ILE A 186 7.67 -15.78 18.14
C ILE A 186 8.57 -15.02 19.09
N GLU A 187 9.69 -14.51 18.58
CA GLU A 187 10.70 -13.73 19.31
C GLU A 187 10.86 -12.34 18.69
N ASN A 188 11.47 -11.42 19.41
CA ASN A 188 11.83 -10.10 18.90
C ASN A 188 12.74 -10.23 17.67
N GLY A 189 12.43 -9.43 16.62
CA GLY A 189 13.14 -9.46 15.35
C GLY A 189 12.62 -10.48 14.34
N ASN A 190 11.68 -11.36 14.73
CA ASN A 190 11.12 -12.32 13.79
C ASN A 190 10.29 -11.64 12.69
N LYS A 191 10.49 -12.11 11.46
CA LYS A 191 9.59 -11.81 10.33
C LYS A 191 8.41 -12.75 10.40
N CYS A 192 7.23 -12.20 10.50
CA CYS A 192 5.99 -12.92 10.68
C CYS A 192 4.94 -12.52 9.65
N LYS A 193 3.86 -13.27 9.62
CA LYS A 193 2.62 -12.92 8.94
C LYS A 193 1.56 -12.57 9.96
N MET A 194 0.62 -11.72 9.58
CA MET A 194 -0.45 -11.24 10.43
C MET A 194 -1.78 -11.25 9.68
N ILE A 195 -2.83 -11.76 10.36
CA ILE A 195 -4.17 -11.85 9.81
C ILE A 195 -5.20 -11.49 10.90
N PRO A 196 -6.27 -10.73 10.59
CA PRO A 196 -7.36 -10.44 11.52
C PRO A 196 -8.22 -11.68 11.77
N LEU A 197 -8.72 -11.79 13.00
CA LEU A 197 -9.64 -12.83 13.44
C LEU A 197 -10.92 -12.24 14.04
N CYS A 198 -12.04 -12.91 13.82
CA CYS A 198 -13.27 -12.66 14.54
C CYS A 198 -13.12 -13.09 16.01
N VAL A 199 -13.76 -12.37 16.92
CA VAL A 199 -13.85 -12.71 18.34
C VAL A 199 -15.33 -13.00 18.71
N PRO A 200 -15.58 -13.94 19.61
CA PRO A 200 -14.63 -14.76 20.39
C PRO A 200 -13.97 -15.87 19.55
N ASN A 201 -12.72 -16.21 19.89
CA ASN A 201 -11.97 -17.29 19.28
C ASN A 201 -11.02 -17.95 20.30
N PRO A 202 -10.42 -19.12 20.01
CA PRO A 202 -9.57 -19.84 20.97
C PRO A 202 -8.31 -19.10 21.45
N ILE A 203 -7.81 -18.14 20.65
CA ILE A 203 -6.63 -17.31 21.01
C ILE A 203 -7.05 -16.13 21.89
N ASN A 204 -8.32 -15.74 21.91
CA ASN A 204 -8.85 -14.57 22.59
C ASN A 204 -8.20 -13.25 22.09
N SER A 205 -7.99 -13.15 20.79
CA SER A 205 -7.40 -11.98 20.12
C SER A 205 -8.08 -11.73 18.78
N ASP A 206 -8.29 -10.46 18.43
CA ASP A 206 -8.79 -10.00 17.13
C ASP A 206 -7.74 -10.06 16.02
N ILE A 207 -6.53 -10.50 16.34
CA ILE A 207 -5.41 -10.60 15.43
C ILE A 207 -4.54 -11.81 15.74
N LEU A 208 -4.13 -12.53 14.71
CA LEU A 208 -3.11 -13.58 14.77
C LEU A 208 -1.84 -13.12 14.08
N THR A 209 -0.72 -13.19 14.78
CA THR A 209 0.62 -13.10 14.18
C THR A 209 1.26 -14.47 14.27
N TYR A 210 1.86 -14.95 13.18
CA TYR A 210 2.36 -16.33 13.11
C TYR A 210 3.57 -16.44 12.17
N ILE A 211 4.36 -17.50 12.37
CA ILE A 211 5.44 -17.91 11.47
C ILE A 211 5.01 -19.16 10.69
N ASN A 212 4.41 -20.12 11.38
CA ASN A 212 4.01 -21.40 10.82
C ASN A 212 2.48 -21.44 10.58
N PRO A 213 2.01 -21.72 9.36
CA PRO A 213 0.58 -21.78 9.02
C PRO A 213 -0.16 -22.98 9.64
N ASN A 214 0.50 -23.89 10.35
CA ASN A 214 -0.14 -25.07 10.96
C ASN A 214 -1.25 -24.70 11.97
N LEU A 215 -1.20 -23.50 12.56
CA LEU A 215 -2.26 -22.98 13.42
C LEU A 215 -3.61 -22.83 12.70
N PHE A 216 -3.62 -22.67 11.39
CA PHE A 216 -4.87 -22.51 10.62
C PHE A 216 -5.71 -23.77 10.54
N LYS A 217 -5.17 -24.95 10.92
CA LYS A 217 -5.99 -26.15 11.05
C LYS A 217 -7.13 -25.98 12.08
N GLU A 218 -6.87 -25.15 13.12
CA GLU A 218 -7.84 -24.89 14.21
C GLU A 218 -8.47 -23.50 14.13
N LEU A 219 -7.88 -22.55 13.38
CA LEU A 219 -8.25 -21.14 13.43
C LEU A 219 -8.79 -20.58 12.11
N LYS A 220 -8.82 -21.36 11.03
CA LYS A 220 -9.29 -20.90 9.73
C LYS A 220 -10.72 -20.36 9.76
N GLU A 221 -11.60 -20.96 10.53
CA GLU A 221 -13.00 -20.55 10.67
C GLU A 221 -13.18 -19.18 11.33
N TYR A 222 -12.19 -18.72 12.08
CA TYR A 222 -12.20 -17.42 12.77
C TYR A 222 -11.57 -16.28 11.95
N ILE A 223 -11.12 -16.52 10.72
CA ILE A 223 -10.55 -15.44 9.87
C ILE A 223 -11.62 -14.38 9.62
N ASP A 224 -11.30 -13.13 9.92
CA ASP A 224 -12.17 -11.98 9.63
C ASP A 224 -12.02 -11.54 8.16
N TYR A 225 -12.71 -12.26 7.29
CA TYR A 225 -12.74 -11.98 5.85
C TYR A 225 -13.34 -10.61 5.54
N THR A 226 -14.29 -10.13 6.36
CA THR A 226 -14.91 -8.82 6.16
C THR A 226 -13.88 -7.71 6.35
N THR A 227 -13.19 -7.70 7.48
CA THR A 227 -12.13 -6.73 7.75
C THR A 227 -11.00 -6.79 6.69
N LEU A 228 -10.63 -7.98 6.25
CA LEU A 228 -9.62 -8.15 5.19
C LEU A 228 -10.07 -7.49 3.89
N PHE A 229 -11.28 -7.78 3.44
CA PHE A 229 -11.79 -7.26 2.16
C PHE A 229 -12.00 -5.75 2.22
N GLU A 230 -12.62 -5.25 3.28
CA GLU A 230 -12.84 -3.81 3.46
C GLU A 230 -11.51 -3.03 3.50
N LYS A 231 -10.52 -3.52 4.24
CA LYS A 231 -9.24 -2.84 4.40
C LYS A 231 -8.39 -2.85 3.14
N TYR A 232 -8.21 -4.03 2.51
CA TYR A 232 -7.21 -4.22 1.46
C TYR A 232 -7.76 -4.17 0.04
N TYR A 233 -9.07 -4.29 -0.13
CA TYR A 233 -9.73 -4.20 -1.42
C TYR A 233 -10.57 -2.93 -1.52
N ILE A 234 -11.65 -2.82 -0.77
CA ILE A 234 -12.58 -1.69 -0.86
C ILE A 234 -11.92 -0.37 -0.48
N GLY A 235 -11.20 -0.33 0.65
CA GLY A 235 -10.50 0.89 1.11
C GLY A 235 -9.49 1.41 0.08
N VAL A 236 -8.75 0.50 -0.58
CA VAL A 236 -7.81 0.90 -1.63
C VAL A 236 -8.55 1.35 -2.90
N LEU A 237 -9.63 0.65 -3.30
CA LEU A 237 -10.44 1.05 -4.46
C LEU A 237 -11.09 2.41 -4.25
N ASN A 238 -11.64 2.68 -3.07
CA ASN A 238 -12.25 3.97 -2.77
C ASN A 238 -11.22 5.10 -2.84
N LEU A 239 -10.01 4.87 -2.33
CA LEU A 239 -8.92 5.83 -2.43
C LEU A 239 -8.56 6.16 -3.88
N VAL A 240 -8.52 5.17 -4.77
CA VAL A 240 -8.12 5.37 -6.18
C VAL A 240 -9.29 5.81 -7.08
N ARG A 241 -10.55 5.53 -6.70
CA ARG A 241 -11.75 5.96 -7.44
C ARG A 241 -12.06 7.45 -7.27
N ASN A 242 -11.76 8.02 -6.09
CA ASN A 242 -12.13 9.38 -5.74
C ASN A 242 -10.90 10.27 -5.45
N PRO A 243 -9.96 10.41 -6.41
CA PRO A 243 -8.79 11.25 -6.19
C PRO A 243 -9.17 12.72 -5.95
N LEU A 244 -10.31 13.18 -6.47
CA LEU A 244 -10.81 14.55 -6.30
C LEU A 244 -11.46 14.82 -4.94
N ASN A 245 -11.86 13.80 -4.18
CA ASN A 245 -12.41 14.01 -2.84
C ASN A 245 -11.35 14.46 -1.82
N LEU A 246 -10.06 14.18 -2.10
CA LEU A 246 -8.95 14.69 -1.29
C LEU A 246 -8.79 16.22 -1.39
N PHE A 247 -9.31 16.83 -2.45
CA PHE A 247 -9.28 18.30 -2.65
C PHE A 247 -10.57 19.00 -2.23
N LYS A 248 -11.67 18.29 -1.99
CA LYS A 248 -12.94 18.90 -1.58
C LYS A 248 -12.98 19.28 -0.12
N ASP A 249 -12.22 18.61 0.73
CA ASP A 249 -12.20 18.90 2.18
C ASP A 249 -11.20 20.00 2.56
N GLU A 250 -10.32 20.44 1.63
CA GLU A 250 -9.34 21.51 1.86
C GLU A 250 -9.67 22.85 1.18
N MET A 251 -10.69 22.90 0.34
CA MET A 251 -11.18 24.16 -0.27
C MET A 251 -12.53 24.51 0.33
N SER A 252 -12.52 25.22 1.44
CA SER A 252 -13.70 26.01 1.85
C SER A 252 -13.94 27.08 0.77
N ASP A 253 -15.20 27.26 0.37
CA ASP A 253 -15.65 28.18 -0.70
C ASP A 253 -15.35 29.68 -0.42
N ASP A 254 -14.52 30.00 0.56
CA ASP A 254 -14.27 31.36 1.04
C ASP A 254 -12.90 31.97 0.66
N GLU A 255 -12.10 31.30 -0.19
CA GLU A 255 -10.81 31.83 -0.67
C GLU A 255 -10.71 31.89 -2.20
N TRP A 256 -11.52 32.78 -2.81
CA TRP A 256 -11.27 33.32 -4.16
C TRP A 256 -11.39 34.85 -4.14
#